data_d99c29b548ee28dad683530a1438372b
#
_entry.id   d99c29b548ee28dad683530a1438372b
#
_cell.length_a   1.000
_cell.length_b   1.000
_cell.length_c   1.000
_cell.angle_alpha   90.00
_cell.angle_beta   90.00
_cell.angle_gamma   90.00
#
_symmetry.space_group_name_H-M   'P 1'
#
loop_
_entity.id
_entity.type
_entity.pdbx_description
1 polymer ?
#
loop_
_entity_poly.entity_id
_entity_poly.type
_entity_poly.pdbx_seq_one_letter_code
_entity_poly.pdbx_strand_id
1 'polypeptide(L)'
;QADTARDFLAIHLPPALRQRCDLDTLQLESASFIEESLRAWYSDVLWSLKTASGEGYIYVVIEHQSSPDAQMAFRLMRYAIAAMQRHLDGGHTKLPLVVPMLFYHGATTPYPWSLNWLDCFADPQLASELYISPFPLVDVTVIPDDEIVRHRRVALLELIQKHIRQRDLMGIVEQLTTILLSGDANDRQLKTLFNYLLQTGNARRFGRFIHEV
;
A
#
# COMPACT_ATOMS: atom_id res chain seq x y z
N GLN A 1 -3.23 -15.62 -32.28
CA GLN A 1 -3.46 -14.41 -31.42
C GLN A 1 -2.29 -14.14 -30.47
N ALA A 2 -1.60 -15.15 -29.92
CA ALA A 2 -0.39 -14.94 -29.11
C ALA A 2 0.76 -14.35 -29.94
N ASP A 3 0.91 -14.74 -31.18
CA ASP A 3 1.92 -14.23 -32.09
C ASP A 3 1.74 -12.74 -32.38
N THR A 4 0.50 -12.30 -32.61
CA THR A 4 0.18 -10.86 -32.81
C THR A 4 0.50 -10.03 -31.55
N ALA A 5 0.21 -10.55 -30.36
CA ALA A 5 0.54 -9.89 -29.10
C ALA A 5 2.07 -9.82 -28.89
N ARG A 6 2.78 -10.90 -29.23
CA ARG A 6 4.24 -10.94 -29.18
C ARG A 6 4.86 -9.89 -30.09
N ASP A 7 4.40 -9.80 -31.34
CA ASP A 7 4.88 -8.81 -32.31
C ASP A 7 4.58 -7.38 -31.85
N PHE A 8 3.35 -7.14 -31.34
CA PHE A 8 2.97 -5.85 -30.77
C PHE A 8 3.89 -5.45 -29.62
N LEU A 9 4.13 -6.34 -28.66
CA LEU A 9 4.99 -6.07 -27.51
C LEU A 9 6.46 -5.94 -27.90
N ALA A 10 6.94 -6.74 -28.86
CA ALA A 10 8.29 -6.63 -29.37
C ALA A 10 8.57 -5.26 -30.02
N ILE A 11 7.55 -4.65 -30.63
CA ILE A 11 7.64 -3.34 -31.28
C ILE A 11 7.49 -2.19 -30.27
N HIS A 12 6.53 -2.28 -29.37
CA HIS A 12 6.06 -1.16 -28.55
C HIS A 12 6.58 -1.13 -27.12
N LEU A 13 7.09 -2.24 -26.57
CA LEU A 13 7.72 -2.21 -25.25
C LEU A 13 9.00 -1.37 -25.29
N PRO A 14 9.21 -0.51 -24.29
CA PRO A 14 10.49 0.17 -24.13
C PRO A 14 11.65 -0.83 -24.12
N PRO A 15 12.77 -0.54 -24.81
CA PRO A 15 13.89 -1.49 -24.96
C PRO A 15 14.42 -2.06 -23.63
N ALA A 16 14.50 -1.22 -22.59
CA ALA A 16 14.95 -1.64 -21.26
C ALA A 16 14.01 -2.68 -20.60
N LEU A 17 12.71 -2.60 -20.84
CA LEU A 17 11.72 -3.59 -20.36
C LEU A 17 11.73 -4.83 -21.24
N ARG A 18 11.78 -4.66 -22.56
CA ARG A 18 11.81 -5.76 -23.52
C ARG A 18 12.99 -6.72 -23.27
N GLN A 19 14.18 -6.19 -22.95
CA GLN A 19 15.37 -7.00 -22.65
C GLN A 19 15.21 -7.86 -21.38
N ARG A 20 14.28 -7.52 -20.50
CA ARG A 20 14.03 -8.23 -19.24
C ARG A 20 12.86 -9.21 -19.33
N CYS A 21 12.10 -9.20 -20.43
CA CYS A 21 10.92 -10.01 -20.66
C CYS A 21 11.18 -11.08 -21.69
N ASP A 22 10.81 -12.33 -21.39
CA ASP A 22 10.81 -13.44 -22.32
C ASP A 22 9.44 -13.52 -23.00
N LEU A 23 9.32 -12.87 -24.17
CA LEU A 23 8.07 -12.79 -24.92
C LEU A 23 7.63 -14.15 -25.51
N ASP A 24 8.51 -15.15 -25.56
CA ASP A 24 8.17 -16.50 -26.02
C ASP A 24 7.35 -17.27 -24.97
N THR A 25 7.37 -16.80 -23.71
CA THR A 25 6.59 -17.37 -22.62
C THR A 25 5.23 -16.69 -22.40
N LEU A 26 4.81 -15.80 -23.31
CA LEU A 26 3.60 -15.00 -23.21
C LEU A 26 2.34 -15.88 -23.15
N GLN A 27 1.51 -15.68 -22.12
CA GLN A 27 0.23 -16.38 -21.94
C GLN A 27 -0.88 -15.39 -21.60
N LEU A 28 -2.06 -15.57 -22.23
CA LEU A 28 -3.22 -14.76 -21.95
C LEU A 28 -3.81 -15.16 -20.60
N GLU A 29 -4.02 -14.17 -19.74
CA GLU A 29 -4.59 -14.35 -18.41
C GLU A 29 -6.01 -13.78 -18.31
N SER A 30 -6.80 -14.32 -17.39
CA SER A 30 -8.10 -13.73 -17.06
C SER A 30 -7.95 -12.46 -16.24
N ALA A 31 -8.56 -11.38 -16.70
CA ALA A 31 -8.68 -10.12 -15.96
C ALA A 31 -9.90 -10.08 -15.03
N SER A 32 -10.47 -11.24 -14.67
CA SER A 32 -11.72 -11.34 -13.88
C SER A 32 -11.63 -10.77 -12.45
N PHE A 33 -10.43 -10.62 -11.92
CA PHE A 33 -10.16 -10.04 -10.59
C PHE A 33 -10.24 -8.49 -10.54
N ILE A 34 -10.32 -7.83 -11.71
CA ILE A 34 -10.44 -6.39 -11.78
C ILE A 34 -11.87 -6.01 -11.45
N GLU A 35 -12.05 -5.00 -10.60
CA GLU A 35 -13.35 -4.49 -10.21
C GLU A 35 -14.22 -4.16 -11.43
N GLU A 36 -15.49 -4.51 -11.37
CA GLU A 36 -16.46 -4.31 -12.47
C GLU A 36 -16.56 -2.83 -12.88
N SER A 37 -16.42 -1.93 -11.92
CA SER A 37 -16.37 -0.46 -12.15
C SER A 37 -15.22 -0.02 -13.06
N LEU A 38 -14.13 -0.79 -13.08
CA LEU A 38 -12.96 -0.53 -13.93
C LEU A 38 -13.09 -1.16 -15.32
N ARG A 39 -13.89 -2.24 -15.46
CA ARG A 39 -14.08 -2.95 -16.73
C ARG A 39 -15.07 -2.30 -17.68
N ALA A 40 -16.00 -1.50 -17.15
CA ALA A 40 -17.21 -1.08 -17.88
C ALA A 40 -16.97 -0.25 -19.17
N TRP A 41 -15.73 0.23 -19.41
CA TRP A 41 -15.46 1.24 -20.44
C TRP A 41 -14.31 0.89 -21.40
N TYR A 42 -13.55 -0.20 -21.17
CA TYR A 42 -12.32 -0.52 -21.92
C TYR A 42 -12.18 -2.00 -22.24
N SER A 43 -11.53 -2.29 -23.34
CA SER A 43 -11.09 -3.65 -23.66
C SER A 43 -9.70 -3.86 -23.08
N ASP A 44 -9.64 -4.62 -22.00
CA ASP A 44 -8.41 -4.86 -21.26
C ASP A 44 -7.84 -6.24 -21.56
N VAL A 45 -6.53 -6.32 -21.68
CA VAL A 45 -5.83 -7.59 -21.91
C VAL A 45 -4.71 -7.73 -20.90
N LEU A 46 -4.71 -8.82 -20.16
CA LEU A 46 -3.64 -9.20 -19.24
C LEU A 46 -2.84 -10.38 -19.82
N TRP A 47 -1.54 -10.23 -19.86
CA TRP A 47 -0.61 -11.27 -20.25
C TRP A 47 0.34 -11.59 -19.10
N SER A 48 0.58 -12.86 -18.82
CA SER A 48 1.70 -13.30 -18.00
C SER A 48 2.89 -13.68 -18.89
N LEU A 49 4.09 -13.54 -18.35
CA LEU A 49 5.33 -13.94 -19.01
C LEU A 49 6.44 -14.15 -17.97
N LYS A 50 7.52 -14.80 -18.37
CA LYS A 50 8.73 -14.89 -17.56
C LYS A 50 9.60 -13.66 -17.76
N THR A 51 10.22 -13.21 -16.67
CA THR A 51 11.20 -12.14 -16.66
C THR A 51 12.54 -12.67 -16.13
N ALA A 52 13.60 -11.87 -16.26
CA ALA A 52 14.91 -12.20 -15.70
C ALA A 52 14.88 -12.42 -14.16
N SER A 53 13.88 -11.89 -13.46
CA SER A 53 13.73 -11.96 -11.99
C SER A 53 12.54 -12.81 -11.52
N GLY A 54 11.86 -13.52 -12.40
CA GLY A 54 10.69 -14.36 -12.10
C GLY A 54 9.50 -14.07 -12.99
N GLU A 55 8.30 -14.35 -12.50
CA GLU A 55 7.07 -14.08 -13.24
C GLU A 55 6.78 -12.57 -13.30
N GLY A 56 6.24 -12.13 -14.41
CA GLY A 56 5.80 -10.77 -14.65
C GLY A 56 4.50 -10.74 -15.44
N TYR A 57 3.90 -9.56 -15.50
CA TYR A 57 2.66 -9.33 -16.22
C TYR A 57 2.74 -8.08 -17.07
N ILE A 58 2.07 -8.09 -18.23
CA ILE A 58 1.83 -6.93 -19.04
C ILE A 58 0.32 -6.72 -19.11
N TYR A 59 -0.12 -5.54 -18.71
CA TYR A 59 -1.50 -5.14 -18.71
C TYR A 59 -1.71 -4.05 -19.76
N VAL A 60 -2.47 -4.35 -20.80
CA VAL A 60 -2.75 -3.40 -21.87
C VAL A 60 -4.19 -2.92 -21.78
N VAL A 61 -4.37 -1.62 -21.59
CA VAL A 61 -5.66 -0.94 -21.67
C VAL A 61 -5.81 -0.35 -23.06
N ILE A 62 -6.91 -0.69 -23.74
CA ILE A 62 -7.22 -0.14 -25.05
C ILE A 62 -8.25 0.97 -24.87
N GLU A 63 -7.83 2.22 -25.07
CA GLU A 63 -8.70 3.40 -25.00
C GLU A 63 -9.05 3.92 -26.41
N HIS A 64 -10.34 3.97 -26.72
CA HIS A 64 -10.85 4.43 -28.01
C HIS A 64 -11.83 5.62 -27.88
N GLN A 65 -11.90 6.26 -26.72
CA GLN A 65 -12.86 7.34 -26.47
C GLN A 65 -12.42 8.65 -27.11
N SER A 66 -13.41 9.44 -27.55
CA SER A 66 -13.17 10.79 -28.07
C SER A 66 -12.71 11.77 -26.98
N SER A 67 -13.03 11.49 -25.71
CA SER A 67 -12.59 12.27 -24.54
C SER A 67 -11.72 11.40 -23.66
N PRO A 68 -10.39 11.48 -23.81
CA PRO A 68 -9.46 10.67 -23.04
C PRO A 68 -9.52 10.99 -21.54
N ASP A 69 -9.36 9.95 -20.70
CA ASP A 69 -9.41 10.04 -19.24
C ASP A 69 -8.16 10.76 -18.71
N ALA A 70 -8.35 11.90 -18.05
CA ALA A 70 -7.25 12.66 -17.45
C ALA A 70 -6.56 11.91 -16.29
N GLN A 71 -7.22 10.92 -15.70
CA GLN A 71 -6.68 10.10 -14.61
C GLN A 71 -6.24 8.70 -15.08
N MET A 72 -5.99 8.51 -16.37
CA MET A 72 -5.60 7.23 -16.92
C MET A 72 -4.35 6.65 -16.25
N ALA A 73 -3.35 7.48 -15.94
CA ALA A 73 -2.14 7.03 -15.26
C ALA A 73 -2.42 6.44 -13.87
N PHE A 74 -3.29 7.06 -13.07
CA PHE A 74 -3.73 6.52 -11.78
C PHE A 74 -4.52 5.23 -11.95
N ARG A 75 -5.36 5.17 -12.98
CA ARG A 75 -6.13 3.98 -13.32
C ARG A 75 -5.23 2.80 -13.69
N LEU A 76 -4.20 3.03 -14.51
CA LEU A 76 -3.18 2.04 -14.85
C LEU A 76 -2.43 1.54 -13.61
N MET A 77 -2.12 2.42 -12.66
CA MET A 77 -1.52 2.05 -11.37
C MET A 77 -2.45 1.15 -10.54
N ARG A 78 -3.74 1.44 -10.47
CA ARG A 78 -4.73 0.58 -9.79
C ARG A 78 -4.76 -0.83 -10.38
N TYR A 79 -4.73 -0.95 -11.70
CA TYR A 79 -4.67 -2.25 -12.37
C TYR A 79 -3.37 -3.00 -12.05
N ALA A 80 -2.24 -2.31 -12.07
CA ALA A 80 -0.96 -2.92 -11.72
C ALA A 80 -0.97 -3.45 -10.28
N ILE A 81 -1.50 -2.68 -9.32
CA ILE A 81 -1.63 -3.10 -7.92
C ILE A 81 -2.57 -4.31 -7.79
N ALA A 82 -3.71 -4.31 -8.51
CA ALA A 82 -4.64 -5.45 -8.49
C ALA A 82 -3.99 -6.74 -9.03
N ALA A 83 -3.20 -6.64 -10.10
CA ALA A 83 -2.45 -7.77 -10.65
C ALA A 83 -1.37 -8.27 -9.67
N MET A 84 -0.66 -7.36 -9.00
CA MET A 84 0.31 -7.70 -7.95
C MET A 84 -0.36 -8.43 -6.78
N GLN A 85 -1.51 -7.94 -6.31
CA GLN A 85 -2.26 -8.57 -5.22
C GLN A 85 -2.71 -9.99 -5.61
N ARG A 86 -3.28 -10.15 -6.80
CA ARG A 86 -3.67 -11.49 -7.30
C ARG A 86 -2.50 -12.47 -7.31
N HIS A 87 -1.32 -12.01 -7.69
CA HIS A 87 -0.13 -12.84 -7.70
C HIS A 87 0.23 -13.33 -6.28
N LEU A 88 0.18 -12.44 -5.29
CA LEU A 88 0.37 -12.81 -3.87
C LEU A 88 -0.71 -13.78 -3.38
N ASP A 89 -1.98 -13.55 -3.74
CA ASP A 89 -3.10 -14.43 -3.39
C ASP A 89 -2.95 -15.84 -4.00
N GLY A 90 -2.22 -15.94 -5.10
CA GLY A 90 -1.81 -17.21 -5.72
C GLY A 90 -0.71 -17.96 -4.96
N GLY A 91 -0.25 -17.46 -3.82
CA GLY A 91 0.74 -18.10 -2.95
C GLY A 91 2.20 -17.65 -3.19
N HIS A 92 2.43 -16.65 -4.02
CA HIS A 92 3.77 -16.09 -4.22
C HIS A 92 4.13 -15.14 -3.07
N THR A 93 5.42 -15.05 -2.75
CA THR A 93 5.92 -14.26 -1.60
C THR A 93 6.50 -12.90 -2.00
N LYS A 94 6.69 -12.66 -3.30
CA LYS A 94 7.24 -11.42 -3.84
C LYS A 94 6.30 -10.82 -4.89
N LEU A 95 6.29 -9.51 -5.00
CA LEU A 95 5.55 -8.84 -6.05
C LEU A 95 6.16 -9.13 -7.42
N PRO A 96 5.32 -9.36 -8.44
CA PRO A 96 5.77 -9.50 -9.82
C PRO A 96 6.05 -8.13 -10.41
N LEU A 97 6.84 -8.08 -11.48
CA LEU A 97 6.88 -6.90 -12.35
C LEU A 97 5.56 -6.83 -13.13
N VAL A 98 4.83 -5.74 -13.00
CA VAL A 98 3.63 -5.46 -13.80
C VAL A 98 3.88 -4.23 -14.64
N VAL A 99 3.77 -4.36 -15.97
CA VAL A 99 3.96 -3.26 -16.92
C VAL A 99 2.59 -2.83 -17.44
N PRO A 100 2.00 -1.74 -16.91
CA PRO A 100 0.78 -1.19 -17.47
C PRO A 100 1.10 -0.42 -18.77
N MET A 101 0.30 -0.64 -19.79
CA MET A 101 0.42 0.02 -21.09
C MET A 101 -0.92 0.58 -21.53
N LEU A 102 -0.89 1.74 -22.15
CA LEU A 102 -2.04 2.32 -22.83
C LEU A 102 -1.86 2.18 -24.34
N PHE A 103 -2.83 1.56 -25.00
CA PHE A 103 -2.99 1.61 -26.44
C PHE A 103 -4.11 2.58 -26.78
N TYR A 104 -3.74 3.76 -27.29
CA TYR A 104 -4.67 4.85 -27.55
C TYR A 104 -4.94 5.01 -29.05
N HIS A 105 -6.19 5.13 -29.43
CA HIS A 105 -6.65 5.42 -30.79
C HIS A 105 -7.87 6.38 -30.82
N GLY A 106 -7.96 7.28 -29.83
CA GLY A 106 -9.04 8.27 -29.74
C GLY A 106 -8.90 9.42 -30.74
N ALA A 107 -9.94 10.26 -30.78
CA ALA A 107 -10.03 11.38 -31.74
C ALA A 107 -9.09 12.55 -31.40
N THR A 108 -8.71 12.73 -30.15
CA THR A 108 -7.79 13.80 -29.72
C THR A 108 -6.35 13.36 -29.96
N THR A 109 -5.60 14.13 -30.76
CA THR A 109 -4.23 13.77 -31.11
C THR A 109 -3.28 14.97 -30.99
N PRO A 110 -2.08 14.81 -30.41
CA PRO A 110 -1.59 13.61 -29.70
C PRO A 110 -2.39 13.32 -28.43
N TYR A 111 -2.11 12.16 -27.78
CA TYR A 111 -2.68 11.86 -26.46
C TYR A 111 -2.36 12.98 -25.48
N PRO A 112 -3.35 13.60 -24.80
CA PRO A 112 -3.17 14.89 -24.15
C PRO A 112 -2.67 14.82 -22.71
N TRP A 113 -2.68 13.64 -22.06
CA TRP A 113 -2.41 13.51 -20.65
C TRP A 113 -1.09 12.82 -20.34
N SER A 114 -0.47 13.16 -19.22
CA SER A 114 0.69 12.44 -18.71
C SER A 114 0.31 11.01 -18.31
N LEU A 115 1.20 10.05 -18.56
CA LEU A 115 1.10 8.70 -18.04
C LEU A 115 2.00 8.47 -16.80
N ASN A 116 2.57 9.53 -16.24
CA ASN A 116 3.13 9.49 -14.90
C ASN A 116 2.01 9.71 -13.89
N TRP A 117 1.70 8.68 -13.09
CA TRP A 117 0.60 8.74 -12.13
C TRP A 117 0.79 9.79 -11.02
N LEU A 118 2.05 10.19 -10.75
CA LEU A 118 2.35 11.25 -9.79
C LEU A 118 1.83 12.62 -10.26
N ASP A 119 1.69 12.83 -11.57
CA ASP A 119 1.13 14.06 -12.13
C ASP A 119 -0.40 14.18 -11.89
N CYS A 120 -1.05 13.12 -11.42
CA CYS A 120 -2.46 13.15 -11.02
C CYS A 120 -2.69 13.84 -9.65
N PHE A 121 -1.64 14.09 -8.86
CA PHE A 121 -1.75 14.76 -7.56
C PHE A 121 -1.77 16.28 -7.73
N ALA A 122 -2.39 16.96 -6.77
CA ALA A 122 -2.36 18.42 -6.71
C ALA A 122 -0.94 18.98 -6.49
N ASP A 123 -0.09 18.22 -5.80
CA ASP A 123 1.33 18.49 -5.62
C ASP A 123 2.14 17.25 -6.04
N PRO A 124 2.54 17.16 -7.32
CA PRO A 124 3.31 16.04 -7.85
C PRO A 124 4.69 15.87 -7.21
N GLN A 125 5.32 16.97 -6.77
CA GLN A 125 6.63 16.91 -6.13
C GLN A 125 6.55 16.25 -4.76
N LEU A 126 5.60 16.66 -3.93
CA LEU A 126 5.37 16.05 -2.62
C LEU A 126 4.96 14.59 -2.76
N ALA A 127 4.12 14.26 -3.75
CA ALA A 127 3.74 12.89 -4.05
C ALA A 127 4.96 12.04 -4.45
N SER A 128 5.87 12.58 -5.24
CA SER A 128 7.12 11.90 -5.62
C SER A 128 7.99 11.62 -4.40
N GLU A 129 8.17 12.58 -3.51
CA GLU A 129 8.93 12.40 -2.26
C GLU A 129 8.35 11.27 -1.40
N LEU A 130 7.01 11.20 -1.31
CA LEU A 130 6.31 10.17 -0.51
C LEU A 130 6.37 8.79 -1.15
N TYR A 131 6.10 8.68 -2.45
CA TYR A 131 5.87 7.36 -3.10
C TYR A 131 7.12 6.73 -3.71
N ILE A 132 8.20 7.47 -3.86
CA ILE A 132 9.50 6.93 -4.35
C ILE A 132 10.45 6.63 -3.18
N SER A 133 10.19 7.18 -2.01
CA SER A 133 10.96 6.95 -0.78
C SER A 133 10.29 5.91 0.13
N PRO A 134 11.02 5.36 1.11
CA PRO A 134 10.42 4.56 2.16
C PRO A 134 9.32 5.33 2.90
N PHE A 135 8.21 4.68 3.19
CA PHE A 135 7.13 5.30 3.97
C PHE A 135 7.59 5.64 5.40
N PRO A 136 7.05 6.71 6.00
CA PRO A 136 7.34 7.05 7.39
C PRO A 136 7.03 5.88 8.33
N LEU A 137 7.95 5.57 9.22
CA LEU A 137 7.79 4.55 10.27
C LEU A 137 7.84 5.24 11.64
N VAL A 138 6.86 4.96 12.48
CA VAL A 138 6.91 5.24 13.92
C VAL A 138 7.13 3.92 14.64
N ASP A 139 8.34 3.67 15.09
CA ASP A 139 8.70 2.47 15.84
C ASP A 139 8.81 2.81 17.34
N VAL A 140 7.71 2.62 18.05
CA VAL A 140 7.66 2.90 19.51
C VAL A 140 8.56 1.99 20.32
N THR A 141 9.00 0.86 19.79
CA THR A 141 9.82 -0.11 20.52
C THR A 141 11.22 0.39 20.82
N VAL A 142 11.72 1.34 20.02
CA VAL A 142 13.06 1.93 20.15
C VAL A 142 13.07 3.31 20.80
N ILE A 143 11.91 3.93 21.01
CA ILE A 143 11.80 5.23 21.67
C ILE A 143 11.95 5.04 23.18
N PRO A 144 12.86 5.74 23.88
CA PRO A 144 12.99 5.65 25.35
C PRO A 144 11.69 6.03 26.08
N ASP A 145 11.39 5.35 27.19
CA ASP A 145 10.14 5.60 27.93
C ASP A 145 10.06 7.02 28.50
N ASP A 146 11.21 7.58 28.93
CA ASP A 146 11.31 8.96 29.40
C ASP A 146 11.10 10.00 28.29
N GLU A 147 11.33 9.66 27.05
CA GLU A 147 10.97 10.45 25.90
C GLU A 147 9.48 10.33 25.61
N ILE A 148 8.91 9.11 25.59
CA ILE A 148 7.48 8.85 25.36
C ILE A 148 6.61 9.66 26.34
N VAL A 149 6.98 9.75 27.61
CA VAL A 149 6.24 10.50 28.63
C VAL A 149 6.04 11.98 28.23
N ARG A 150 6.91 12.53 27.40
CA ARG A 150 6.83 13.94 26.91
C ARG A 150 5.95 14.10 25.69
N HIS A 151 5.43 13.03 25.11
CA HIS A 151 4.64 13.05 23.88
C HIS A 151 3.18 13.49 24.08
N ARG A 152 2.88 14.16 25.21
CA ARG A 152 1.57 14.76 25.50
C ARG A 152 0.44 13.72 25.40
N ARG A 153 -0.60 13.99 24.61
CA ARG A 153 -1.82 13.18 24.51
C ARG A 153 -1.61 11.79 23.92
N VAL A 154 -0.49 11.54 23.21
CA VAL A 154 -0.19 10.19 22.64
C VAL A 154 0.70 9.36 23.56
N ALA A 155 1.32 9.96 24.58
CA ALA A 155 2.26 9.30 25.48
C ALA A 155 1.71 8.01 26.09
N LEU A 156 0.48 8.05 26.58
CA LEU A 156 -0.19 6.89 27.20
C LEU A 156 -0.35 5.75 26.20
N LEU A 157 -0.80 6.05 24.98
CA LEU A 157 -0.99 5.06 23.94
C LEU A 157 0.35 4.42 23.54
N GLU A 158 1.36 5.23 23.28
CA GLU A 158 2.68 4.76 22.86
C GLU A 158 3.36 3.90 23.92
N LEU A 159 3.34 4.34 25.19
CA LEU A 159 3.94 3.59 26.29
C LEU A 159 3.31 2.20 26.44
N ILE A 160 2.00 2.12 26.35
CA ILE A 160 1.28 0.85 26.47
C ILE A 160 1.52 -0.03 25.27
N GLN A 161 1.45 0.50 24.06
CA GLN A 161 1.74 -0.28 22.84
C GLN A 161 3.17 -0.82 22.85
N LYS A 162 4.14 -0.06 23.33
CA LYS A 162 5.52 -0.50 23.49
C LYS A 162 5.64 -1.70 24.42
N HIS A 163 4.95 -1.66 25.56
CA HIS A 163 5.07 -2.66 26.63
C HIS A 163 3.98 -3.74 26.62
N ILE A 164 3.07 -3.72 25.66
CA ILE A 164 1.90 -4.59 25.62
C ILE A 164 2.21 -6.08 25.64
N ARG A 165 3.37 -6.47 25.08
CA ARG A 165 3.84 -7.87 25.08
C ARG A 165 4.55 -8.26 26.34
N GLN A 166 4.86 -7.33 27.23
CA GLN A 166 5.43 -7.60 28.53
C GLN A 166 4.33 -8.10 29.46
N ARG A 167 4.57 -9.24 30.11
CA ARG A 167 3.58 -9.82 31.06
C ARG A 167 3.45 -9.02 32.36
N ASP A 168 4.35 -8.09 32.59
CA ASP A 168 4.42 -7.28 33.80
C ASP A 168 4.49 -5.81 33.46
N LEU A 169 3.36 -5.12 33.64
CA LEU A 169 3.24 -3.67 33.46
C LEU A 169 3.77 -2.90 34.71
N MET A 170 4.16 -3.59 35.79
CA MET A 170 4.69 -2.95 36.99
C MET A 170 5.98 -2.17 36.71
N GLY A 171 6.75 -2.60 35.69
CA GLY A 171 7.97 -1.90 35.26
C GLY A 171 7.74 -0.52 34.65
N ILE A 172 6.50 -0.15 34.32
CA ILE A 172 6.14 1.16 33.72
C ILE A 172 5.16 1.97 34.56
N VAL A 173 4.89 1.56 35.81
CA VAL A 173 3.92 2.23 36.68
C VAL A 173 4.29 3.69 36.91
N GLU A 174 5.57 3.98 37.10
CA GLU A 174 6.05 5.34 37.35
C GLU A 174 5.78 6.26 36.14
N GLN A 175 6.05 5.78 34.94
CA GLN A 175 5.77 6.51 33.69
C GLN A 175 4.27 6.69 33.47
N LEU A 176 3.48 5.66 33.74
CA LEU A 176 2.02 5.75 33.66
C LEU A 176 1.48 6.80 34.63
N THR A 177 1.96 6.80 35.89
CA THR A 177 1.58 7.77 36.88
C THR A 177 1.93 9.18 36.44
N THR A 178 3.12 9.39 35.89
CA THR A 178 3.55 10.70 35.38
C THR A 178 2.62 11.21 34.27
N ILE A 179 2.23 10.35 33.32
CA ILE A 179 1.33 10.72 32.23
C ILE A 179 -0.07 11.06 32.77
N LEU A 180 -0.58 10.29 33.73
CA LEU A 180 -1.89 10.55 34.36
C LEU A 180 -1.92 11.86 35.13
N LEU A 181 -0.85 12.19 35.84
CA LEU A 181 -0.74 13.43 36.62
C LEU A 181 -0.51 14.67 35.74
N SER A 182 0.02 14.51 34.51
CA SER A 182 0.19 15.64 33.58
C SER A 182 -1.13 16.20 33.05
N GLY A 183 -2.23 15.45 33.19
CA GLY A 183 -3.56 15.82 32.68
C GLY A 183 -3.72 15.70 31.16
N ASP A 184 -2.74 15.14 30.47
CA ASP A 184 -2.77 14.95 29.03
C ASP A 184 -3.68 13.77 28.60
N ALA A 185 -3.98 12.85 29.50
CA ALA A 185 -4.90 11.72 29.27
C ALA A 185 -6.36 12.12 29.56
N ASN A 186 -7.24 11.92 28.58
CA ASN A 186 -8.68 12.15 28.77
C ASN A 186 -9.42 10.85 29.17
N ASP A 187 -10.62 11.00 29.72
CA ASP A 187 -11.46 9.88 30.16
C ASP A 187 -11.75 8.84 29.10
N ARG A 188 -11.83 9.27 27.83
CA ARG A 188 -12.07 8.36 26.71
C ARG A 188 -10.84 7.50 26.42
N GLN A 189 -9.65 8.08 26.48
CA GLN A 189 -8.39 7.35 26.32
C GLN A 189 -8.20 6.35 27.47
N LEU A 190 -8.51 6.76 28.69
CA LEU A 190 -8.48 5.88 29.85
C LEU A 190 -9.45 4.70 29.72
N LYS A 191 -10.70 4.94 29.32
CA LYS A 191 -11.69 3.88 29.08
C LYS A 191 -11.25 2.92 27.99
N THR A 192 -10.72 3.43 26.90
CA THR A 192 -10.20 2.61 25.80
C THR A 192 -9.03 1.74 26.26
N LEU A 193 -8.15 2.32 27.05
CA LEU A 193 -7.03 1.62 27.66
C LEU A 193 -7.50 0.49 28.60
N PHE A 194 -8.44 0.78 29.50
CA PHE A 194 -8.99 -0.22 30.41
C PHE A 194 -9.63 -1.38 29.66
N ASN A 195 -10.46 -1.10 28.66
CA ASN A 195 -11.08 -2.13 27.85
C ASN A 195 -10.03 -3.01 27.13
N TYR A 196 -8.97 -2.40 26.63
CA TYR A 196 -7.92 -3.12 25.94
C TYR A 196 -7.12 -4.02 26.90
N LEU A 197 -6.78 -3.54 28.08
CA LEU A 197 -6.09 -4.32 29.12
C LEU A 197 -6.95 -5.47 29.65
N LEU A 198 -8.25 -5.27 29.76
CA LEU A 198 -9.21 -6.32 30.19
C LEU A 198 -9.30 -7.43 29.13
N GLN A 199 -9.27 -7.08 27.83
CA GLN A 199 -9.35 -8.05 26.73
C GLN A 199 -8.08 -8.88 26.59
N THR A 200 -6.91 -8.35 26.94
CA THR A 200 -5.62 -9.04 26.82
C THR A 200 -5.30 -9.95 28.03
N GLY A 201 -6.22 -10.11 28.98
CA GLY A 201 -6.11 -11.10 30.08
C GLY A 201 -5.21 -10.71 31.26
N ASN A 202 -4.66 -9.50 31.29
CA ASN A 202 -3.82 -8.99 32.39
C ASN A 202 -4.59 -8.23 33.49
N ALA A 203 -5.91 -8.33 33.49
CA ALA A 203 -6.82 -7.59 34.37
C ALA A 203 -6.57 -7.77 35.88
N ARG A 204 -6.09 -8.95 36.32
CA ARG A 204 -5.90 -9.23 37.75
C ARG A 204 -4.74 -8.44 38.39
N ARG A 205 -3.72 -8.08 37.63
CA ARG A 205 -2.58 -7.29 38.15
C ARG A 205 -2.83 -5.80 38.06
N PHE A 206 -3.59 -5.37 37.07
CA PHE A 206 -3.94 -3.96 36.86
C PHE A 206 -4.98 -3.47 37.88
N GLY A 207 -5.88 -4.35 38.37
CA GLY A 207 -6.84 -4.02 39.46
C GLY A 207 -6.17 -3.59 40.75
N ARG A 208 -4.97 -4.08 41.08
CA ARG A 208 -4.17 -3.59 42.20
C ARG A 208 -3.62 -2.17 42.00
N PHE A 209 -3.19 -1.86 40.78
CA PHE A 209 -2.69 -0.55 40.42
C PHE A 209 -3.72 0.57 40.62
N ILE A 210 -4.99 0.30 40.26
CA ILE A 210 -6.09 1.29 40.41
C ILE A 210 -6.42 1.57 41.90
N HIS A 211 -6.13 0.63 42.78
CA HIS A 211 -6.34 0.84 44.22
C HIS A 211 -5.21 1.60 44.91
N GLU A 212 -4.05 1.76 44.23
CA GLU A 212 -2.87 2.47 44.77
C GLU A 212 -2.74 3.90 44.20
N VAL A 213 -3.57 4.29 43.21
CA VAL A 213 -3.68 5.65 42.63
C VAL A 213 -5.01 6.26 43.01
#